data_63457d52d7701cce75f75b24ce64000d
#
_entry.id   63457d52d7701cce75f75b24ce64000d
#
_cell.length_a   1.000
_cell.length_b   1.000
_cell.length_c   1.000
_cell.angle_alpha   90.00
_cell.angle_beta   90.00
_cell.angle_gamma   90.00
#
_symmetry.space_group_name_H-M   'P 1'
#
loop_
_entity.id
_entity.type
_entity.pdbx_description
1 polymer ?
#
loop_
_entity_poly.entity_id
_entity_poly.type
_entity_poly.pdbx_seq_one_letter_code
_entity_poly.pdbx_strand_id
1 'polypeptide(L)'
;MRTPAAMIVGLVLCPCGLLLTLTGTLAPNWRQVSRIADQPTDLVLEQGIWDVCSERQSSHVRLCGQADELGYFEQTPVQVARGLMPAALVLTLLGLAMATLGVRCWQEEPRHPLAGAAGLVLLLSGLLSLTPVSWYNHELWALPAPASSTLAVGYSLVLSYLGSCLEILGGLALALSFHRCCQERRALKSPPSPTPTLGSPAATRAYHNPMDTLQDERDGRSWRSTLPCDSDF
;
A
#
# COMPACT_ATOMS: atom_id res chain seq x y z
N MET A 1 4.17 -19.81 16.47
CA MET A 1 4.10 -19.32 15.08
C MET A 1 4.17 -17.80 15.08
N ARG A 2 5.13 -17.20 14.39
CA ARG A 2 5.32 -15.74 14.39
C ARG A 2 5.03 -15.24 12.99
N THR A 3 3.89 -14.55 12.80
CA THR A 3 3.66 -13.78 11.57
C THR A 3 4.84 -12.81 11.39
N PRO A 4 5.45 -12.74 10.20
CA PRO A 4 6.55 -11.81 9.97
C PRO A 4 6.09 -10.37 10.27
N ALA A 5 6.90 -9.62 11.01
CA ALA A 5 6.58 -8.24 11.39
C ALA A 5 6.20 -7.37 10.17
N ALA A 6 6.82 -7.63 9.02
CA ALA A 6 6.50 -6.92 7.77
C ALA A 6 5.06 -7.13 7.30
N MET A 7 4.46 -8.31 7.51
CA MET A 7 3.05 -8.55 7.17
C MET A 7 2.11 -7.75 8.09
N ILE A 8 2.43 -7.67 9.38
CA ILE A 8 1.65 -6.90 10.35
C ILE A 8 1.71 -5.40 9.99
N VAL A 9 2.91 -4.90 9.72
CA VAL A 9 3.12 -3.50 9.32
C VAL A 9 2.31 -3.17 8.06
N GLY A 10 2.39 -3.99 7.01
CA GLY A 10 1.63 -3.77 5.79
C GLY A 10 0.11 -3.80 6.01
N LEU A 11 -0.37 -4.75 6.83
CA LEU A 11 -1.80 -4.89 7.14
C LEU A 11 -2.36 -3.70 7.97
N VAL A 12 -1.53 -2.98 8.69
CA VAL A 12 -1.92 -1.76 9.43
C VAL A 12 -1.80 -0.51 8.57
N LEU A 13 -0.68 -0.37 7.83
CA LEU A 13 -0.42 0.85 7.04
C LEU A 13 -1.40 1.01 5.87
N CYS A 14 -1.75 -0.08 5.16
CA CYS A 14 -2.61 0.02 3.99
C CYS A 14 -4.05 0.45 4.30
N PRO A 15 -4.75 -0.05 5.33
CA PRO A 15 -6.05 0.49 5.73
C PRO A 15 -5.99 1.96 6.16
N CYS A 16 -4.94 2.37 6.88
CA CYS A 16 -4.74 3.77 7.23
C CYS A 16 -4.56 4.63 5.98
N GLY A 17 -3.75 4.15 5.01
CA GLY A 17 -3.58 4.80 3.71
C GLY A 17 -4.90 4.94 2.96
N LEU A 18 -5.69 3.86 2.88
CA LEU A 18 -7.01 3.88 2.25
C LEU A 18 -7.94 4.94 2.86
N LEU A 19 -8.00 5.05 4.19
CA LEU A 19 -8.85 6.03 4.85
C LEU A 19 -8.41 7.47 4.53
N LEU A 20 -7.11 7.74 4.53
CA LEU A 20 -6.58 9.06 4.19
C LEU A 20 -6.81 9.40 2.71
N THR A 21 -6.56 8.47 1.80
CA THR A 21 -6.78 8.65 0.36
C THR A 21 -8.27 8.83 0.06
N LEU A 22 -9.15 8.05 0.71
CA LEU A 22 -10.60 8.20 0.59
C LEU A 22 -11.06 9.57 1.07
N THR A 23 -10.62 10.00 2.26
CA THR A 23 -10.96 11.32 2.80
C THR A 23 -10.45 12.43 1.90
N GLY A 24 -9.20 12.33 1.42
CA GLY A 24 -8.62 13.30 0.51
C GLY A 24 -9.32 13.35 -0.85
N THR A 25 -9.86 12.22 -1.33
CA THR A 25 -10.62 12.14 -2.59
C THR A 25 -12.00 12.77 -2.46
N LEU A 26 -12.69 12.55 -1.34
CA LEU A 26 -14.07 13.03 -1.15
C LEU A 26 -14.15 14.47 -0.67
N ALA A 27 -13.16 14.94 0.09
CA ALA A 27 -13.19 16.28 0.65
C ALA A 27 -12.87 17.35 -0.43
N PRO A 28 -13.69 18.40 -0.52
CA PRO A 28 -13.56 19.44 -1.56
C PRO A 28 -12.52 20.51 -1.21
N ASN A 29 -11.34 20.14 -0.73
CA ASN A 29 -10.30 21.06 -0.34
C ASN A 29 -8.92 20.63 -0.85
N TRP A 30 -8.77 20.56 -2.16
CA TRP A 30 -7.47 20.30 -2.81
C TRP A 30 -6.67 21.60 -2.96
N ARG A 31 -7.39 22.72 -3.24
CA ARG A 31 -6.84 24.06 -3.35
C ARG A 31 -7.75 25.05 -2.66
N GLN A 32 -7.18 26.01 -1.95
CA GLN A 32 -7.87 27.14 -1.35
C GLN A 32 -7.55 28.40 -2.12
N VAL A 33 -8.60 29.17 -2.42
CA VAL A 33 -8.50 30.46 -3.08
C VAL A 33 -9.09 31.52 -2.14
N SER A 34 -8.29 32.47 -1.73
CA SER A 34 -8.68 33.56 -0.81
C SER A 34 -8.34 34.94 -1.39
N ARG A 35 -8.86 35.98 -0.79
CA ARG A 35 -8.63 37.41 -1.20
C ARG A 35 -9.05 37.64 -2.65
N ILE A 36 -10.25 37.18 -3.02
CA ILE A 36 -10.79 37.37 -4.35
C ILE A 36 -11.19 38.85 -4.53
N ALA A 37 -10.84 39.46 -5.66
CA ALA A 37 -11.26 40.82 -5.99
C ALA A 37 -12.80 40.93 -5.96
N ASP A 38 -13.32 42.02 -5.49
CA ASP A 38 -14.77 42.31 -5.39
C ASP A 38 -15.58 41.41 -4.47
N GLN A 39 -14.91 40.58 -3.65
CA GLN A 39 -15.54 39.70 -2.66
C GLN A 39 -15.11 40.05 -1.23
N PRO A 40 -15.90 39.76 -0.19
CA PRO A 40 -15.52 39.93 1.19
C PRO A 40 -14.21 39.23 1.49
N THR A 41 -13.33 39.86 2.25
CA THR A 41 -11.99 39.31 2.59
C THR A 41 -12.04 38.07 3.47
N ASP A 42 -13.21 37.75 4.05
CA ASP A 42 -13.47 36.58 4.88
C ASP A 42 -13.99 35.37 4.07
N LEU A 43 -14.15 35.54 2.74
CA LEU A 43 -14.58 34.43 1.86
C LEU A 43 -13.37 33.65 1.38
N VAL A 44 -13.43 32.32 1.56
CA VAL A 44 -12.46 31.34 1.03
C VAL A 44 -13.20 30.38 0.13
N LEU A 45 -12.70 30.24 -1.09
CA LEU A 45 -13.19 29.25 -2.05
C LEU A 45 -12.34 27.99 -1.93
N GLU A 46 -12.96 26.87 -1.58
CA GLU A 46 -12.32 25.56 -1.52
C GLU A 46 -12.66 24.79 -2.79
N GLN A 47 -11.63 24.39 -3.52
CA GLN A 47 -11.76 23.66 -4.78
C GLN A 47 -11.26 22.24 -4.60
N GLY A 48 -12.17 21.29 -4.72
CA GLY A 48 -11.88 19.86 -4.74
C GLY A 48 -11.93 19.30 -6.15
N ILE A 49 -11.76 17.98 -6.28
CA ILE A 49 -11.87 17.32 -7.57
C ILE A 49 -13.34 17.09 -8.00
N TRP A 50 -14.29 17.08 -7.06
CA TRP A 50 -15.72 16.82 -7.32
C TRP A 50 -16.57 18.07 -7.22
N ASP A 51 -16.24 18.95 -6.31
CA ASP A 51 -17.07 20.07 -5.94
C ASP A 51 -16.24 21.30 -5.59
N VAL A 52 -16.87 22.46 -5.70
CA VAL A 52 -16.34 23.76 -5.27
C VAL A 52 -17.24 24.29 -4.15
N CYS A 53 -16.65 24.55 -3.01
CA CYS A 53 -17.34 25.12 -1.85
C CYS A 53 -16.84 26.51 -1.55
N SER A 54 -17.74 27.41 -1.16
CA SER A 54 -17.40 28.71 -0.58
C SER A 54 -17.62 28.66 0.93
N GLU A 55 -16.63 29.04 1.70
CA GLU A 55 -16.70 29.13 3.15
C GLU A 55 -16.49 30.57 3.58
N ARG A 56 -17.40 31.08 4.42
CA ARG A 56 -17.24 32.36 5.07
C ARG A 56 -16.64 32.16 6.46
N GLN A 57 -15.40 32.59 6.66
CA GLN A 57 -14.66 32.36 7.90
C GLN A 57 -15.32 33.00 9.14
N SER A 58 -16.01 34.17 8.98
CA SER A 58 -16.67 34.85 10.07
C SER A 58 -17.89 34.12 10.63
N SER A 59 -18.62 33.38 9.80
CA SER A 59 -19.86 32.71 10.18
C SER A 59 -19.77 31.19 10.13
N HIS A 60 -18.66 30.61 9.64
CA HIS A 60 -18.47 29.19 9.39
C HIS A 60 -19.57 28.57 8.51
N VAL A 61 -20.24 29.40 7.70
CA VAL A 61 -21.24 28.92 6.74
C VAL A 61 -20.50 28.45 5.50
N ARG A 62 -20.74 27.21 5.16
CA ARG A 62 -20.16 26.55 3.98
C ARG A 62 -21.29 26.28 2.97
N LEU A 63 -21.11 26.74 1.74
CA LEU A 63 -22.00 26.51 0.62
C LEU A 63 -21.25 25.77 -0.48
N CYS A 64 -21.69 24.55 -0.81
CA CYS A 64 -21.11 23.71 -1.86
C CYS A 64 -21.99 23.72 -3.12
N GLY A 65 -21.47 23.20 -4.23
CA GLY A 65 -22.16 23.23 -5.52
C GLY A 65 -22.04 24.57 -6.22
N GLN A 66 -20.94 25.29 -6.02
CA GLN A 66 -20.70 26.56 -6.73
C GLN A 66 -20.46 26.30 -8.21
N ALA A 67 -20.99 27.20 -9.06
CA ALA A 67 -20.79 27.13 -10.50
C ALA A 67 -19.30 27.25 -10.86
N ASP A 68 -18.84 26.42 -11.77
CA ASP A 68 -17.47 26.51 -12.31
C ASP A 68 -17.40 27.55 -13.43
N GLU A 69 -17.35 28.83 -13.07
CA GLU A 69 -17.31 29.94 -14.05
C GLU A 69 -15.97 30.02 -14.79
N LEU A 70 -14.90 29.42 -14.24
CA LEU A 70 -13.54 29.52 -14.77
C LEU A 70 -13.07 28.28 -15.53
N GLY A 71 -13.92 27.24 -15.65
CA GLY A 71 -13.55 25.97 -16.30
C GLY A 71 -12.49 25.20 -15.52
N TYR A 72 -12.49 25.27 -14.20
CA TYR A 72 -11.56 24.53 -13.34
C TYR A 72 -11.70 23.02 -13.51
N PHE A 73 -12.93 22.52 -13.63
CA PHE A 73 -13.19 21.09 -13.80
C PHE A 73 -12.83 20.56 -15.18
N GLU A 74 -12.63 21.41 -16.17
CA GLU A 74 -12.20 21.03 -17.51
C GLU A 74 -10.69 20.87 -17.61
N GLN A 75 -9.95 21.29 -16.58
CA GLN A 75 -8.51 21.19 -16.57
C GLN A 75 -8.05 19.73 -16.49
N THR A 76 -7.04 19.40 -17.30
CA THR A 76 -6.50 18.04 -17.43
C THR A 76 -6.11 17.40 -16.08
N PRO A 77 -5.38 18.10 -15.16
CA PRO A 77 -5.00 17.50 -13.87
C PRO A 77 -6.21 17.14 -13.01
N VAL A 78 -7.29 17.92 -13.07
CA VAL A 78 -8.54 17.64 -12.32
C VAL A 78 -9.27 16.44 -12.92
N GLN A 79 -9.37 16.35 -14.24
CA GLN A 79 -10.01 15.22 -14.92
C GLN A 79 -9.24 13.92 -14.68
N VAL A 80 -7.92 13.96 -14.76
CA VAL A 80 -7.07 12.81 -14.46
C VAL A 80 -7.24 12.35 -13.01
N ALA A 81 -7.29 13.30 -12.06
CA ALA A 81 -7.55 12.98 -10.65
C ALA A 81 -8.92 12.31 -10.45
N ARG A 82 -9.98 12.82 -11.12
CA ARG A 82 -11.32 12.20 -11.09
C ARG A 82 -11.35 10.75 -11.60
N GLY A 83 -10.49 10.40 -12.54
CA GLY A 83 -10.38 9.03 -13.07
C GLY A 83 -9.51 8.13 -12.19
N LEU A 84 -8.30 8.59 -11.88
CA LEU A 84 -7.30 7.75 -11.22
C LEU A 84 -7.54 7.56 -9.72
N MET A 85 -8.07 8.56 -9.01
CA MET A 85 -8.30 8.44 -7.57
C MET A 85 -9.33 7.35 -7.22
N PRO A 86 -10.52 7.29 -7.84
CA PRO A 86 -11.45 6.18 -7.61
C PRO A 86 -10.89 4.83 -8.05
N ALA A 87 -10.17 4.77 -9.17
CA ALA A 87 -9.54 3.55 -9.64
C ALA A 87 -8.52 3.01 -8.62
N ALA A 88 -7.70 3.89 -8.06
CA ALA A 88 -6.77 3.54 -6.99
C ALA A 88 -7.49 3.01 -5.75
N LEU A 89 -8.56 3.67 -5.30
CA LEU A 89 -9.36 3.20 -4.15
C LEU A 89 -9.93 1.79 -4.36
N VAL A 90 -10.42 1.48 -5.57
CA VAL A 90 -10.91 0.13 -5.90
C VAL A 90 -9.77 -0.89 -5.85
N LEU A 91 -8.61 -0.56 -6.41
CA LEU A 91 -7.43 -1.44 -6.36
C LEU A 91 -6.93 -1.65 -4.92
N THR A 92 -6.96 -0.61 -4.07
CA THR A 92 -6.59 -0.75 -2.66
C THR A 92 -7.55 -1.70 -1.94
N LEU A 93 -8.86 -1.58 -2.16
CA LEU A 93 -9.85 -2.49 -1.57
C LEU A 93 -9.63 -3.94 -2.01
N LEU A 94 -9.36 -4.18 -3.30
CA LEU A 94 -9.04 -5.51 -3.83
C LEU A 94 -7.73 -6.05 -3.23
N GLY A 95 -6.69 -5.21 -3.16
CA GLY A 95 -5.42 -5.57 -2.55
C GLY A 95 -5.55 -5.93 -1.06
N LEU A 96 -6.33 -5.16 -0.30
CA LEU A 96 -6.61 -5.44 1.11
C LEU A 96 -7.41 -6.74 1.29
N ALA A 97 -8.40 -7.00 0.45
CA ALA A 97 -9.14 -8.26 0.47
C ALA A 97 -8.22 -9.47 0.22
N MET A 98 -7.32 -9.37 -0.77
CA MET A 98 -6.30 -10.41 -1.02
C MET A 98 -5.31 -10.52 0.14
N ALA A 99 -4.88 -9.41 0.73
CA ALA A 99 -3.95 -9.41 1.85
C ALA A 99 -4.55 -10.11 3.09
N THR A 100 -5.80 -9.81 3.44
CA THR A 100 -6.50 -10.46 4.57
C THR A 100 -6.66 -11.96 4.35
N LEU A 101 -6.99 -12.39 3.13
CA LEU A 101 -7.07 -13.80 2.76
C LEU A 101 -5.68 -14.47 2.79
N GLY A 102 -4.64 -13.76 2.34
CA GLY A 102 -3.26 -14.28 2.29
C GLY A 102 -2.63 -14.41 3.67
N VAL A 103 -2.86 -13.46 4.56
CA VAL A 103 -2.35 -13.49 5.94
C VAL A 103 -3.13 -14.49 6.81
N ARG A 104 -4.38 -14.81 6.41
CA ARG A 104 -5.24 -15.76 7.13
C ARG A 104 -5.23 -15.54 8.64
N CYS A 105 -5.67 -14.37 9.07
CA CYS A 105 -5.75 -13.99 10.49
C CYS A 105 -6.48 -15.01 11.39
N TRP A 106 -7.21 -15.96 10.79
CA TRP A 106 -8.05 -16.97 11.44
C TRP A 106 -7.52 -18.40 11.30
N GLN A 107 -6.38 -18.64 10.62
CA GLN A 107 -5.79 -19.97 10.42
C GLN A 107 -4.29 -19.96 10.74
N GLU A 108 -3.78 -21.13 11.10
CA GLU A 108 -2.42 -21.29 11.64
C GLU A 108 -1.28 -21.04 10.63
N GLU A 109 -1.54 -21.11 9.31
CA GLU A 109 -0.50 -20.97 8.29
C GLU A 109 -0.81 -19.85 7.28
N PRO A 110 0.04 -18.80 7.18
CA PRO A 110 -0.11 -17.73 6.21
C PRO A 110 0.27 -18.21 4.78
N ARG A 111 -0.52 -17.82 3.79
CA ARG A 111 -0.20 -18.04 2.37
C ARG A 111 0.68 -16.90 1.86
N HIS A 112 2.00 -17.05 1.97
CA HIS A 112 2.97 -16.03 1.58
C HIS A 112 2.86 -15.55 0.12
N PRO A 113 2.63 -16.40 -0.92
CA PRO A 113 2.51 -15.92 -2.30
C PRO A 113 1.31 -14.99 -2.50
N LEU A 114 0.16 -15.30 -1.87
CA LEU A 114 -1.03 -14.46 -1.97
C LEU A 114 -0.83 -13.11 -1.25
N ALA A 115 -0.19 -13.12 -0.08
CA ALA A 115 0.16 -11.89 0.63
C ALA A 115 1.17 -11.03 -0.15
N GLY A 116 2.12 -11.66 -0.84
CA GLY A 116 3.07 -10.96 -1.72
C GLY A 116 2.41 -10.34 -2.94
N ALA A 117 1.50 -11.07 -3.61
CA ALA A 117 0.72 -10.55 -4.72
C ALA A 117 -0.17 -9.38 -4.30
N ALA A 118 -0.83 -9.49 -3.15
CA ALA A 118 -1.60 -8.39 -2.56
C ALA A 118 -0.71 -7.15 -2.31
N GLY A 119 0.51 -7.35 -1.83
CA GLY A 119 1.49 -6.28 -1.63
C GLY A 119 1.83 -5.55 -2.93
N LEU A 120 1.99 -6.25 -4.04
CA LEU A 120 2.22 -5.64 -5.35
C LEU A 120 1.00 -4.84 -5.83
N VAL A 121 -0.21 -5.36 -5.65
CA VAL A 121 -1.45 -4.63 -6.00
C VAL A 121 -1.57 -3.35 -5.19
N LEU A 122 -1.30 -3.39 -3.88
CA LEU A 122 -1.33 -2.22 -2.99
C LEU A 122 -0.25 -1.20 -3.34
N LEU A 123 0.95 -1.67 -3.71
CA LEU A 123 2.03 -0.80 -4.21
C LEU A 123 1.61 -0.07 -5.48
N LEU A 124 1.03 -0.79 -6.45
CA LEU A 124 0.53 -0.20 -7.69
C LEU A 124 -0.59 0.80 -7.43
N SER A 125 -1.50 0.50 -6.51
CA SER A 125 -2.57 1.42 -6.10
C SER A 125 -2.01 2.72 -5.51
N GLY A 126 -1.04 2.63 -4.59
CA GLY A 126 -0.39 3.79 -4.02
C GLY A 126 0.35 4.66 -5.05
N LEU A 127 1.00 4.04 -6.03
CA LEU A 127 1.62 4.77 -7.15
C LEU A 127 0.56 5.42 -8.06
N LEU A 128 -0.56 4.72 -8.30
CA LEU A 128 -1.65 5.21 -9.12
C LEU A 128 -2.32 6.44 -8.48
N SER A 129 -2.49 6.46 -7.16
CA SER A 129 -3.04 7.62 -6.43
C SER A 129 -2.02 8.76 -6.31
N LEU A 130 -0.72 8.45 -6.14
CA LEU A 130 0.33 9.45 -6.05
C LEU A 130 0.49 10.26 -7.33
N THR A 131 0.30 9.63 -8.49
CA THR A 131 0.47 10.26 -9.81
C THR A 131 -0.42 11.49 -9.99
N PRO A 132 -1.78 11.42 -9.88
CA PRO A 132 -2.63 12.57 -10.07
C PRO A 132 -2.44 13.64 -8.98
N VAL A 133 -2.15 13.22 -7.74
CA VAL A 133 -1.89 14.15 -6.64
C VAL A 133 -0.63 14.97 -6.90
N SER A 134 0.43 14.34 -7.38
CA SER A 134 1.69 15.02 -7.73
C SER A 134 1.53 15.94 -8.93
N TRP A 135 0.81 15.50 -9.97
CA TRP A 135 0.54 16.32 -11.16
C TRP A 135 -0.32 17.52 -10.80
N TYR A 136 -1.40 17.32 -10.05
CA TYR A 136 -2.23 18.43 -9.58
C TYR A 136 -1.43 19.45 -8.78
N ASN A 137 -0.59 19.00 -7.86
CA ASN A 137 0.25 19.88 -7.04
C ASN A 137 1.26 20.68 -7.90
N HIS A 138 1.80 20.07 -8.95
CA HIS A 138 2.70 20.74 -9.88
C HIS A 138 1.99 21.86 -10.64
N GLU A 139 0.79 21.60 -11.14
CA GLU A 139 -0.02 22.55 -11.92
C GLU A 139 -0.86 23.49 -11.07
N LEU A 140 -0.86 23.35 -9.74
CA LEU A 140 -1.76 24.06 -8.81
C LEU A 140 -1.79 25.57 -9.04
N TRP A 141 -0.62 26.15 -9.32
CA TRP A 141 -0.45 27.58 -9.52
C TRP A 141 -0.81 28.06 -10.94
N ALA A 142 -0.80 27.14 -11.91
CA ALA A 142 -1.16 27.40 -13.29
C ALA A 142 -2.66 27.24 -13.57
N LEU A 143 -3.40 26.56 -12.67
CA LEU A 143 -4.84 26.35 -12.80
C LEU A 143 -5.60 27.70 -12.73
N PRO A 144 -6.69 27.87 -13.53
CA PRO A 144 -7.46 29.09 -13.54
C PRO A 144 -7.94 29.47 -12.14
N ALA A 145 -7.77 30.74 -11.82
CA ALA A 145 -8.17 31.34 -10.55
C ALA A 145 -8.66 32.77 -10.76
N PRO A 146 -9.54 33.30 -9.88
CA PRO A 146 -9.99 34.67 -9.93
C PRO A 146 -8.81 35.67 -9.86
N ALA A 147 -8.94 36.80 -10.51
CA ALA A 147 -7.91 37.84 -10.52
C ALA A 147 -7.56 38.29 -9.10
N SER A 148 -6.29 38.56 -8.86
CA SER A 148 -5.76 39.05 -7.56
C SER A 148 -5.99 38.14 -6.37
N SER A 149 -6.36 36.84 -6.59
CA SER A 149 -6.54 35.87 -5.50
C SER A 149 -5.23 35.31 -4.99
N THR A 150 -5.20 34.89 -3.72
CA THR A 150 -4.09 34.14 -3.14
C THR A 150 -4.46 32.65 -3.10
N LEU A 151 -3.56 31.82 -3.63
CA LEU A 151 -3.71 30.37 -3.70
C LEU A 151 -2.97 29.70 -2.54
N ALA A 152 -3.54 28.63 -2.00
CA ALA A 152 -2.90 27.79 -1.02
C ALA A 152 -3.25 26.30 -1.27
N VAL A 153 -2.35 25.43 -0.82
CA VAL A 153 -2.56 23.98 -0.86
C VAL A 153 -3.63 23.61 0.17
N GLY A 154 -4.61 22.83 -0.26
CA GLY A 154 -5.67 22.35 0.63
C GLY A 154 -5.25 21.10 1.41
N TYR A 155 -5.91 20.86 2.55
CA TYR A 155 -5.61 19.73 3.42
C TYR A 155 -5.92 18.37 2.75
N SER A 156 -6.91 18.31 1.85
CA SER A 156 -7.27 17.08 1.15
C SER A 156 -6.14 16.58 0.25
N LEU A 157 -5.40 17.49 -0.38
CA LEU A 157 -4.23 17.13 -1.17
C LEU A 157 -3.13 16.54 -0.30
N VAL A 158 -2.89 17.12 0.88
CA VAL A 158 -1.90 16.61 1.84
C VAL A 158 -2.30 15.24 2.37
N LEU A 159 -3.57 15.03 2.70
CA LEU A 159 -4.08 13.72 3.14
C LEU A 159 -3.92 12.67 2.05
N SER A 160 -4.18 13.02 0.79
CA SER A 160 -3.97 12.12 -0.36
C SER A 160 -2.49 11.74 -0.54
N TYR A 161 -1.56 12.68 -0.37
CA TYR A 161 -0.12 12.37 -0.37
C TYR A 161 0.25 11.39 0.74
N LEU A 162 -0.16 11.68 1.98
CA LEU A 162 0.13 10.81 3.13
C LEU A 162 -0.47 9.42 2.93
N GLY A 163 -1.71 9.35 2.45
CA GLY A 163 -2.40 8.09 2.16
C GLY A 163 -1.65 7.26 1.12
N SER A 164 -1.28 7.87 -0.01
CA SER A 164 -0.50 7.21 -1.07
C SER A 164 0.86 6.70 -0.57
N CYS A 165 1.57 7.49 0.25
CA CYS A 165 2.83 7.07 0.84
C CYS A 165 2.66 5.86 1.77
N LEU A 166 1.63 5.85 2.61
CA LEU A 166 1.33 4.72 3.51
C LEU A 166 0.97 3.46 2.73
N GLU A 167 0.20 3.56 1.64
CA GLU A 167 -0.11 2.44 0.75
C GLU A 167 1.15 1.88 0.08
N ILE A 168 2.04 2.73 -0.41
CA ILE A 168 3.32 2.33 -1.01
C ILE A 168 4.18 1.59 0.02
N LEU A 169 4.36 2.16 1.20
CA LEU A 169 5.17 1.55 2.27
C LEU A 169 4.57 0.23 2.75
N GLY A 170 3.25 0.18 2.93
CA GLY A 170 2.53 -1.02 3.33
C GLY A 170 2.59 -2.11 2.25
N GLY A 171 2.41 -1.74 0.99
CA GLY A 171 2.54 -2.64 -0.16
C GLY A 171 3.94 -3.23 -0.30
N LEU A 172 4.98 -2.40 -0.14
CA LEU A 172 6.37 -2.85 -0.11
C LEU A 172 6.64 -3.82 1.05
N ALA A 173 6.13 -3.53 2.25
CA ALA A 173 6.30 -4.40 3.41
C ALA A 173 5.69 -5.80 3.16
N LEU A 174 4.52 -5.88 2.53
CA LEU A 174 3.89 -7.14 2.14
C LEU A 174 4.65 -7.84 1.01
N ALA A 175 5.09 -7.12 -0.01
CA ALA A 175 5.86 -7.67 -1.13
C ALA A 175 7.21 -8.25 -0.69
N LEU A 176 7.90 -7.58 0.25
CA LEU A 176 9.16 -8.07 0.83
C LEU A 176 8.98 -9.39 1.62
N SER A 177 7.81 -9.63 2.17
CA SER A 177 7.48 -10.90 2.83
C SER A 177 7.54 -12.09 1.85
N PHE A 178 7.14 -11.89 0.60
CA PHE A 178 7.26 -12.88 -0.46
C PHE A 178 8.72 -13.15 -0.84
N HIS A 179 9.52 -12.10 -0.97
CA HIS A 179 10.94 -12.24 -1.33
C HIS A 179 11.72 -13.06 -0.29
N ARG A 180 11.46 -12.87 0.99
CA ARG A 180 12.10 -13.65 2.07
C ARG A 180 11.74 -15.12 1.98
N CYS A 181 10.49 -15.47 1.75
CA CYS A 181 10.05 -16.86 1.58
C CYS A 181 10.76 -17.54 0.38
N CYS A 182 10.88 -16.85 -0.76
CA CYS A 182 11.59 -17.37 -1.92
C CYS A 182 13.09 -17.56 -1.67
N GLN A 183 13.70 -16.72 -0.84
CA GLN A 183 15.13 -16.81 -0.50
C GLN A 183 15.41 -17.98 0.44
N GLU A 184 14.58 -18.22 1.44
CA GLU A 184 14.65 -19.41 2.30
C GLU A 184 14.49 -20.71 1.50
N ARG A 185 13.56 -20.72 0.55
CA ARG A 185 13.38 -21.88 -0.34
C ARG A 185 14.61 -22.19 -1.21
N ARG A 186 15.31 -21.15 -1.69
CA ARG A 186 16.57 -21.32 -2.43
C ARG A 186 17.69 -21.84 -1.54
N ALA A 187 17.78 -21.37 -0.31
CA ALA A 187 18.79 -21.81 0.66
C ALA A 187 18.59 -23.29 1.03
N LEU A 188 17.34 -23.75 1.17
CA LEU A 188 17.01 -25.15 1.45
C LEU A 188 17.21 -26.09 0.25
N LYS A 189 17.15 -25.58 -0.99
CA LYS A 189 17.41 -26.36 -2.22
C LYS A 189 18.89 -26.41 -2.60
N SER A 190 19.77 -25.64 -1.96
CA SER A 190 21.21 -25.75 -2.15
C SER A 190 21.66 -27.08 -1.58
N PRO A 191 22.28 -27.98 -2.36
CA PRO A 191 22.84 -29.21 -1.82
C PRO A 191 23.87 -28.84 -0.72
N PRO A 192 23.90 -29.60 0.39
CA PRO A 192 24.90 -29.36 1.42
C PRO A 192 26.29 -29.38 0.76
N SER A 193 27.02 -28.27 0.88
CA SER A 193 28.41 -28.23 0.41
C SER A 193 29.15 -29.39 1.06
N PRO A 194 29.90 -30.18 0.27
CA PRO A 194 30.66 -31.27 0.84
C PRO A 194 31.61 -30.68 1.87
N THR A 195 31.40 -31.01 3.14
CA THR A 195 32.33 -30.74 4.21
C THR A 195 33.67 -31.32 3.78
N PRO A 196 34.77 -30.54 3.79
CA PRO A 196 36.09 -31.11 3.54
C PRO A 196 36.35 -32.13 4.65
N THR A 197 36.31 -33.39 4.29
CA THR A 197 36.77 -34.49 5.14
C THR A 197 38.25 -34.31 5.35
N LEU A 198 38.63 -33.66 6.45
CA LEU A 198 39.97 -33.73 6.96
C LEU A 198 40.19 -35.17 7.41
N GLY A 199 41.06 -35.86 6.69
CA GLY A 199 41.37 -37.23 6.96
C GLY A 199 41.83 -37.43 8.42
N SER A 200 41.16 -38.34 9.09
CA SER A 200 41.70 -38.95 10.30
C SER A 200 41.72 -40.48 10.11
N PRO A 201 42.86 -41.10 10.22
CA PRO A 201 42.95 -42.55 10.19
C PRO A 201 42.76 -43.06 11.62
N ALA A 202 41.83 -43.90 11.86
CA ALA A 202 41.92 -45.02 12.79
C ALA A 202 40.53 -45.64 13.01
N ALA A 203 40.49 -46.89 12.66
CA ALA A 203 39.36 -47.78 12.84
C ALA A 203 38.99 -47.94 14.32
N THR A 204 37.71 -47.69 14.61
CA THR A 204 37.02 -48.41 15.68
C THR A 204 35.68 -48.88 15.12
N ARG A 205 35.57 -50.18 14.86
CA ARG A 205 34.37 -50.86 14.49
C ARG A 205 33.37 -50.75 15.64
N ALA A 206 32.53 -49.72 15.60
CA ALA A 206 31.37 -49.66 16.49
C ALA A 206 30.33 -50.63 15.99
N TYR A 207 29.94 -51.57 16.85
CA TYR A 207 28.88 -52.53 16.65
C TYR A 207 27.55 -51.81 16.47
N HIS A 208 27.03 -51.83 15.28
CA HIS A 208 25.74 -51.18 14.94
C HIS A 208 24.63 -52.12 15.33
N ASN A 209 23.80 -51.76 16.27
CA ASN A 209 22.66 -52.55 16.76
C ASN A 209 21.57 -52.48 15.69
N PRO A 210 21.04 -53.60 15.14
CA PRO A 210 20.06 -53.63 14.05
C PRO A 210 18.69 -53.02 14.44
N MET A 211 18.50 -52.65 15.69
CA MET A 211 17.26 -52.01 16.16
C MET A 211 17.22 -50.52 15.94
N ASP A 212 18.37 -49.85 15.73
CA ASP A 212 18.44 -48.38 15.51
C ASP A 212 18.03 -47.98 14.08
N THR A 213 18.09 -48.92 13.11
CA THR A 213 17.70 -48.64 11.73
C THR A 213 16.20 -48.53 11.50
N LEU A 214 15.37 -49.06 12.38
CA LEU A 214 13.91 -49.00 12.27
C LEU A 214 13.34 -47.69 12.88
N GLN A 215 14.10 -47.02 13.72
CA GLN A 215 13.70 -45.74 14.35
C GLN A 215 14.01 -44.58 13.42
N ASP A 216 15.10 -44.63 12.68
CA ASP A 216 15.51 -43.56 11.77
C ASP A 216 14.60 -43.47 10.53
N GLU A 217 14.03 -44.62 10.10
CA GLU A 217 13.08 -44.69 8.97
C GLU A 217 11.66 -44.15 9.35
N ARG A 218 11.34 -44.12 10.65
CA ARG A 218 10.09 -43.56 11.16
C ARG A 218 10.15 -42.06 11.34
N ASP A 219 11.29 -41.53 11.74
CA ASP A 219 11.52 -40.07 11.88
C ASP A 219 11.74 -39.40 10.52
N GLY A 220 12.29 -40.10 9.54
CA GLY A 220 12.49 -39.56 8.18
C GLY A 220 11.22 -39.28 7.38
N ARG A 221 10.07 -39.86 7.77
CA ARG A 221 8.76 -39.60 7.12
C ARG A 221 7.96 -38.51 7.77
N SER A 222 8.33 -38.07 8.97
CA SER A 222 7.58 -37.04 9.71
C SER A 222 7.95 -35.61 9.29
N TRP A 223 9.04 -35.37 8.55
CA TRP A 223 9.53 -34.04 8.19
C TRP A 223 9.19 -33.61 6.75
N ARG A 224 8.34 -34.34 6.03
CA ARG A 224 7.73 -33.88 4.77
C ARG A 224 6.38 -33.22 5.01
N SER A 225 6.20 -32.47 6.08
CA SER A 225 5.08 -31.56 6.17
C SER A 225 5.39 -30.31 5.34
N THR A 226 4.80 -30.24 4.18
CA THR A 226 4.47 -29.06 3.38
C THR A 226 5.00 -27.75 3.93
N LEU A 227 6.12 -27.30 3.38
CA LEU A 227 6.58 -25.93 3.53
C LEU A 227 5.48 -24.98 3.02
N PRO A 228 5.14 -23.92 3.75
CA PRO A 228 4.02 -23.03 3.42
C PRO A 228 4.12 -22.26 2.10
N CYS A 229 5.12 -22.58 1.28
CA CYS A 229 5.33 -22.01 -0.06
C CYS A 229 5.10 -23.04 -1.19
N ASP A 230 4.58 -24.25 -0.91
CA ASP A 230 4.18 -25.17 -1.97
C ASP A 230 2.84 -24.73 -2.55
N SER A 231 2.91 -23.86 -3.54
CA SER A 231 1.86 -23.72 -4.55
C SER A 231 2.25 -24.62 -5.72
N ASP A 232 1.64 -25.78 -5.79
CA ASP A 232 1.57 -26.52 -7.03
C ASP A 232 0.78 -25.66 -8.03
N PHE A 233 1.48 -25.17 -9.04
CA PHE A 233 0.99 -24.81 -10.35
C PHE A 233 1.54 -25.82 -11.32
#